data_72fca3ba73e4b1ea790fceb7878c070f
#
_entry.id   72fca3ba73e4b1ea790fceb7878c070f
#
_cell.length_a   1.000
_cell.length_b   1.000
_cell.length_c   1.000
_cell.angle_alpha   90.00
_cell.angle_beta   90.00
_cell.angle_gamma   90.00
#
_symmetry.space_group_name_H-M   'P 1'
#
loop_
_entity.id
_entity.type
_entity.pdbx_description
1 polymer ?
#
loop_
_entity_poly.entity_id
_entity_poly.type
_entity_poly.pdbx_seq_one_letter_code
_entity_poly.pdbx_strand_id
1 'polypeptide(L)'
;MKNIKTSYESPAYNVRPVPIEKIQANTYNPNHVAPPEMKLLYESIKDDGYTMPIVCYYLKDKDKYEIVDGYHRYTTMLKHKDIYEREHGMLPVSVIDKPLEDRIASTIRHNRARGTHSVDLMVNIVNELKESGMSDAWIMKNIGMDADELLRLKQVGGLAAMFKDEDYSKAWK
;
A
#
# COMPACT_ATOMS: atom_id res chain seq x y z
N MET A 1 10.10 41.03 -13.25
CA MET A 1 10.15 39.57 -13.08
C MET A 1 9.54 39.25 -11.73
N LYS A 2 8.34 38.65 -11.68
CA LYS A 2 7.70 38.21 -10.42
C LYS A 2 8.44 36.95 -9.97
N ASN A 3 9.07 37.00 -8.79
CA ASN A 3 9.60 35.84 -8.10
C ASN A 3 8.45 34.88 -7.76
N ILE A 4 8.24 33.89 -8.61
CA ILE A 4 7.40 32.75 -8.29
C ILE A 4 8.23 31.89 -7.33
N LYS A 5 8.05 32.07 -6.03
CA LYS A 5 8.42 31.09 -5.02
C LYS A 5 7.47 29.88 -5.19
N THR A 6 7.75 29.04 -6.15
CA THR A 6 7.20 27.68 -6.15
C THR A 6 8.06 26.85 -5.19
N SER A 7 7.72 26.84 -3.91
CA SER A 7 8.24 25.81 -3.01
C SER A 7 7.56 24.49 -3.37
N TYR A 8 8.05 23.85 -4.41
CA TYR A 8 7.63 22.52 -4.77
C TYR A 8 8.45 21.55 -3.91
N GLU A 9 7.90 21.15 -2.78
CA GLU A 9 8.50 20.12 -1.94
C GLU A 9 7.86 18.77 -2.24
N SER A 10 8.18 18.20 -3.40
CA SER A 10 7.84 16.81 -3.64
C SER A 10 8.57 15.93 -2.61
N PRO A 11 7.87 15.01 -1.93
CA PRO A 11 8.51 14.10 -0.97
C PRO A 11 9.70 13.32 -1.54
N ALA A 12 9.74 13.13 -2.85
CA ALA A 12 10.85 12.49 -3.55
C ALA A 12 12.18 13.26 -3.48
N TYR A 13 12.16 14.57 -3.20
CA TYR A 13 13.38 15.36 -3.00
C TYR A 13 13.92 15.29 -1.57
N ASN A 14 13.19 14.68 -0.64
CA ASN A 14 13.57 14.54 0.76
C ASN A 14 13.58 13.07 1.19
N VAL A 15 14.29 12.24 0.41
CA VAL A 15 14.52 10.83 0.74
C VAL A 15 15.57 10.72 1.82
N ARG A 16 15.30 9.92 2.83
CA ARG A 16 16.22 9.70 3.96
C ARG A 16 16.39 8.22 4.27
N PRO A 17 17.59 7.79 4.71
CA PRO A 17 17.80 6.44 5.19
C PRO A 17 17.06 6.24 6.52
N VAL A 18 16.28 5.16 6.63
CA VAL A 18 15.56 4.79 7.85
C VAL A 18 15.87 3.35 8.19
N PRO A 19 16.22 3.03 9.46
CA PRO A 19 16.42 1.64 9.87
C PRO A 19 15.17 0.80 9.60
N ILE A 20 15.37 -0.39 9.02
CA ILE A 20 14.25 -1.27 8.65
C ILE A 20 13.38 -1.65 9.85
N GLU A 21 13.97 -1.71 11.04
CA GLU A 21 13.28 -2.01 12.30
C GLU A 21 12.27 -0.93 12.70
N LYS A 22 12.43 0.28 12.17
CA LYS A 22 11.48 1.38 12.36
C LYS A 22 10.37 1.39 11.32
N ILE A 23 10.41 0.50 10.34
CA ILE A 23 9.42 0.44 9.27
C ILE A 23 8.46 -0.71 9.53
N GLN A 24 7.17 -0.48 9.36
CA GLN A 24 6.13 -1.47 9.53
C GLN A 24 5.15 -1.48 8.34
N ALA A 25 4.62 -2.68 8.04
CA ALA A 25 3.54 -2.82 7.07
C ALA A 25 2.26 -2.12 7.57
N ASN A 26 1.45 -1.66 6.64
CA ASN A 26 0.06 -1.28 6.93
C ASN A 26 -0.84 -2.53 6.91
N THR A 27 -2.05 -2.39 7.45
CA THR A 27 -3.05 -3.47 7.51
C THR A 27 -3.94 -3.54 6.25
N TYR A 28 -3.88 -2.52 5.40
CA TYR A 28 -4.76 -2.33 4.23
C TYR A 28 -4.06 -2.49 2.88
N ASN A 29 -2.84 -3.05 2.84
CA ASN A 29 -2.13 -3.24 1.57
C ASN A 29 -2.66 -4.45 0.80
N PRO A 30 -3.29 -4.25 -0.38
CA PRO A 30 -3.95 -5.33 -1.10
C PRO A 30 -3.02 -6.14 -2.00
N ASN A 31 -1.72 -5.88 -2.02
CA ASN A 31 -0.84 -6.47 -3.02
C ASN A 31 -0.25 -7.81 -2.59
N HIS A 32 -0.61 -8.85 -3.32
CA HIS A 32 0.14 -10.09 -3.42
C HIS A 32 0.89 -10.12 -4.76
N VAL A 33 2.20 -10.28 -4.70
CA VAL A 33 3.04 -10.48 -5.89
C VAL A 33 3.44 -11.94 -5.92
N ALA A 34 3.33 -12.55 -7.10
CA ALA A 34 3.71 -13.94 -7.28
C ALA A 34 5.23 -14.15 -7.07
N PRO A 35 5.68 -15.35 -6.68
CA PRO A 35 7.09 -15.63 -6.42
C PRO A 35 8.04 -15.28 -7.55
N PRO A 36 7.72 -15.49 -8.85
CA PRO A 36 8.59 -15.11 -9.96
C PRO A 36 8.88 -13.61 -10.01
N GLU A 37 7.87 -12.76 -9.81
CA GLU A 37 8.02 -11.30 -9.82
C GLU A 37 8.84 -10.82 -8.61
N MET A 38 8.68 -11.47 -7.45
CA MET A 38 9.52 -11.19 -6.28
C MET A 38 10.99 -11.51 -6.54
N LYS A 39 11.28 -12.58 -7.30
CA LYS A 39 12.65 -12.92 -7.70
C LYS A 39 13.23 -11.85 -8.64
N LEU A 40 12.47 -11.40 -9.63
CA LEU A 40 12.90 -10.33 -10.53
C LEU A 40 13.16 -9.03 -9.76
N LEU A 41 12.32 -8.70 -8.79
CA LEU A 41 12.52 -7.53 -7.92
C LEU A 41 13.80 -7.65 -7.09
N TYR A 42 14.08 -8.84 -6.55
CA TYR A 42 15.34 -9.10 -5.84
C TYR A 42 16.54 -8.89 -6.75
N GLU A 43 16.57 -9.49 -7.95
CA GLU A 43 17.67 -9.32 -8.91
C GLU A 43 17.85 -7.84 -9.28
N SER A 44 16.76 -7.11 -9.55
CA SER A 44 16.84 -5.68 -9.86
C SER A 44 17.44 -4.88 -8.68
N ILE A 45 17.00 -5.13 -7.46
CA ILE A 45 17.56 -4.43 -6.28
C ILE A 45 19.01 -4.84 -6.06
N LYS A 46 19.36 -6.09 -6.32
CA LYS A 46 20.74 -6.57 -6.20
C LYS A 46 21.69 -5.90 -7.19
N ASP A 47 21.25 -5.71 -8.42
CA ASP A 47 22.07 -5.11 -9.48
C ASP A 47 22.12 -3.58 -9.38
N ASP A 48 20.97 -2.93 -9.21
CA ASP A 48 20.81 -1.48 -9.32
C ASP A 48 20.74 -0.74 -7.97
N GLY A 49 20.51 -1.47 -6.87
CA GLY A 49 20.16 -0.87 -5.58
C GLY A 49 18.69 -0.42 -5.51
N TYR A 50 18.37 0.33 -4.47
CA TYR A 50 17.05 0.93 -4.32
C TYR A 50 16.92 2.19 -5.18
N THR A 51 16.46 2.06 -6.40
CA THR A 51 16.21 3.19 -7.33
C THR A 51 14.94 3.98 -7.00
N MET A 52 14.03 3.40 -6.22
CA MET A 52 12.78 4.02 -5.79
C MET A 52 12.61 3.91 -4.28
N PRO A 53 12.35 5.03 -3.56
CA PRO A 53 12.17 5.00 -2.12
C PRO A 53 10.89 4.28 -1.71
N ILE A 54 10.84 3.79 -0.48
CA ILE A 54 9.61 3.35 0.19
C ILE A 54 8.83 4.60 0.59
N VAL A 55 7.55 4.67 0.26
CA VAL A 55 6.69 5.78 0.67
C VAL A 55 6.05 5.42 2.00
N CYS A 56 6.28 6.24 3.02
CA CYS A 56 5.79 6.00 4.37
C CYS A 56 5.04 7.21 4.95
N TYR A 57 4.23 6.93 5.95
CA TYR A 57 3.72 7.90 6.92
C TYR A 57 4.44 7.71 8.25
N TYR A 58 4.82 8.82 8.91
CA TYR A 58 5.50 8.74 10.19
C TYR A 58 4.51 8.76 11.36
N LEU A 59 4.45 7.66 12.11
CA LEU A 59 3.65 7.49 13.32
C LEU A 59 4.43 8.07 14.51
N LYS A 60 4.18 9.32 14.86
CA LYS A 60 4.91 10.06 15.90
C LYS A 60 4.87 9.35 17.26
N ASP A 61 3.70 8.84 17.64
CA ASP A 61 3.46 8.21 18.95
C ASP A 61 4.24 6.90 19.14
N LYS A 62 4.58 6.22 18.03
CA LYS A 62 5.28 4.93 18.03
C LYS A 62 6.72 5.02 17.58
N ASP A 63 7.18 6.17 17.11
CA ASP A 63 8.47 6.35 16.40
C ASP A 63 8.68 5.31 15.30
N LYS A 64 7.63 5.08 14.49
CA LYS A 64 7.61 4.10 13.40
C LYS A 64 7.17 4.74 12.09
N TYR A 65 7.56 4.12 10.99
CA TYR A 65 7.18 4.48 9.64
C TYR A 65 6.23 3.43 9.08
N GLU A 66 4.98 3.79 8.82
CA GLU A 66 3.98 2.91 8.21
C GLU A 66 4.06 3.00 6.69
N ILE A 67 4.20 1.86 6.03
CA ILE A 67 4.34 1.78 4.57
C ILE A 67 3.01 2.18 3.91
N VAL A 68 3.08 3.12 2.96
CA VAL A 68 1.99 3.49 2.05
C VAL A 68 2.21 2.86 0.67
N ASP A 69 3.47 2.85 0.18
CA ASP A 69 3.87 2.15 -1.05
C ASP A 69 5.27 1.58 -0.91
N GLY A 70 5.54 0.47 -1.59
CA GLY A 70 6.85 -0.19 -1.62
C GLY A 70 6.96 -1.40 -0.70
N TYR A 71 5.86 -2.01 -0.28
CA TYR A 71 5.84 -3.19 0.58
C TYR A 71 6.74 -4.34 0.08
N HIS A 72 6.75 -4.62 -1.22
CA HIS A 72 7.58 -5.68 -1.80
C HIS A 72 9.07 -5.34 -1.74
N ARG A 73 9.44 -4.08 -1.92
CA ARG A 73 10.83 -3.60 -1.76
C ARG A 73 11.31 -3.73 -0.31
N TYR A 74 10.46 -3.40 0.65
CA TYR A 74 10.71 -3.63 2.08
C TYR A 74 10.85 -5.13 2.38
N THR A 75 9.94 -5.96 1.88
CA THR A 75 9.96 -7.42 2.08
C THR A 75 11.20 -8.08 1.45
N THR A 76 11.70 -7.54 0.33
CA THR A 76 12.94 -8.01 -0.29
C THR A 76 14.12 -7.87 0.67
N MET A 77 14.30 -6.72 1.32
CA MET A 77 15.37 -6.55 2.31
C MET A 77 15.21 -7.49 3.52
N LEU A 78 13.98 -7.71 4.00
CA LEU A 78 13.75 -8.64 5.12
C LEU A 78 14.12 -10.09 4.79
N LYS A 79 13.96 -10.49 3.53
CA LYS A 79 14.18 -11.87 3.09
C LYS A 79 15.60 -12.15 2.60
N HIS A 80 16.37 -11.12 2.24
CA HIS A 80 17.64 -11.24 1.58
C HIS A 80 18.75 -10.54 2.38
N LYS A 81 19.55 -11.35 3.07
CA LYS A 81 20.63 -10.89 3.95
C LYS A 81 21.70 -10.08 3.23
N ASP A 82 22.02 -10.44 2.00
CA ASP A 82 22.99 -9.72 1.15
C ASP A 82 22.54 -8.28 0.86
N ILE A 83 21.25 -8.08 0.61
CA ILE A 83 20.66 -6.72 0.46
C ILE A 83 20.73 -5.97 1.79
N TYR A 84 20.34 -6.62 2.90
CA TYR A 84 20.36 -6.00 4.22
C TYR A 84 21.79 -5.53 4.60
N GLU A 85 22.79 -6.37 4.40
CA GLU A 85 24.18 -6.05 4.73
C GLU A 85 24.73 -4.93 3.84
N ARG A 86 24.45 -4.94 2.52
CA ARG A 86 24.86 -3.91 1.58
C ARG A 86 24.27 -2.54 1.94
N GLU A 87 23.02 -2.50 2.31
CA GLU A 87 22.31 -1.25 2.67
C GLU A 87 22.46 -0.88 4.15
N HIS A 88 23.28 -1.63 4.91
CA HIS A 88 23.49 -1.41 6.36
C HIS A 88 22.17 -1.40 7.17
N GLY A 89 21.20 -2.21 6.77
CA GLY A 89 19.86 -2.24 7.38
C GLY A 89 19.00 -0.99 7.16
N MET A 90 19.41 -0.08 6.26
CA MET A 90 18.73 1.18 6.00
C MET A 90 17.92 1.10 4.70
N LEU A 91 16.66 1.54 4.73
CA LEU A 91 15.83 1.73 3.55
C LEU A 91 15.69 3.21 3.19
N PRO A 92 15.73 3.54 1.89
CA PRO A 92 15.41 4.90 1.44
C PRO A 92 13.92 5.15 1.62
N VAL A 93 13.56 6.12 2.45
CA VAL A 93 12.16 6.44 2.77
C VAL A 93 11.82 7.87 2.35
N SER A 94 10.71 8.00 1.65
CA SER A 94 10.04 9.26 1.35
C SER A 94 8.79 9.36 2.23
N VAL A 95 8.65 10.44 3.01
CA VAL A 95 7.55 10.59 3.97
C VAL A 95 6.46 11.47 3.38
N ILE A 96 5.21 10.99 3.48
CA ILE A 96 4.03 11.79 3.19
C ILE A 96 3.27 12.06 4.48
N ASP A 97 2.70 13.27 4.61
CA ASP A 97 1.86 13.65 5.74
C ASP A 97 0.41 13.80 5.25
N LYS A 98 -0.38 12.75 5.49
CA LYS A 98 -1.77 12.66 5.05
C LYS A 98 -2.62 11.92 6.08
N PRO A 99 -3.91 12.28 6.25
CA PRO A 99 -4.85 11.51 7.06
C PRO A 99 -5.01 10.07 6.53
N LEU A 100 -5.56 9.18 7.37
CA LEU A 100 -5.61 7.74 7.09
C LEU A 100 -6.33 7.42 5.77
N GLU A 101 -7.49 8.03 5.54
CA GLU A 101 -8.32 7.84 4.34
C GLU A 101 -7.55 8.18 3.05
N ASP A 102 -6.81 9.29 3.07
CA ASP A 102 -5.97 9.70 1.94
C ASP A 102 -4.75 8.80 1.74
N ARG A 103 -4.22 8.19 2.82
CA ARG A 103 -3.14 7.19 2.74
C ARG A 103 -3.64 5.91 2.11
N ILE A 104 -4.81 5.40 2.53
CA ILE A 104 -5.48 4.24 1.92
C ILE A 104 -5.71 4.52 0.43
N ALA A 105 -6.30 5.66 0.10
CA ALA A 105 -6.52 6.06 -1.29
C ALA A 105 -5.20 6.16 -2.09
N SER A 106 -4.13 6.68 -1.49
CA SER A 106 -2.81 6.74 -2.13
C SER A 106 -2.27 5.35 -2.42
N THR A 107 -2.30 4.43 -1.44
CA THR A 107 -1.87 3.04 -1.62
C THR A 107 -2.59 2.39 -2.80
N ILE A 108 -3.91 2.55 -2.87
CA ILE A 108 -4.72 1.94 -3.92
C ILE A 108 -4.41 2.56 -5.28
N ARG A 109 -4.32 3.90 -5.39
CA ARG A 109 -3.97 4.56 -6.65
C ARG A 109 -2.60 4.11 -7.16
N HIS A 110 -1.59 4.04 -6.30
CA HIS A 110 -0.27 3.55 -6.67
C HIS A 110 -0.31 2.12 -7.17
N ASN A 111 -1.12 1.29 -6.53
CA ASN A 111 -1.31 -0.11 -6.92
C ASN A 111 -2.08 -0.22 -8.24
N ARG A 112 -3.24 0.44 -8.37
CA ARG A 112 -4.08 0.41 -9.59
C ARG A 112 -3.32 0.91 -10.83
N ALA A 113 -2.42 1.85 -10.68
CA ALA A 113 -1.58 2.32 -11.78
C ALA A 113 -0.57 1.26 -12.28
N ARG A 114 -0.35 0.17 -11.53
CA ARG A 114 0.67 -0.85 -11.82
C ARG A 114 0.14 -2.21 -12.28
N GLY A 115 -1.18 -2.44 -12.30
CA GLY A 115 -1.73 -3.72 -12.77
C GLY A 115 -3.02 -4.21 -12.12
N THR A 116 -3.27 -5.52 -12.22
CA THR A 116 -4.49 -6.18 -11.76
C THR A 116 -4.55 -6.36 -10.24
N HIS A 117 -5.76 -6.27 -9.67
CA HIS A 117 -6.00 -6.38 -8.23
C HIS A 117 -6.87 -7.60 -7.91
N SER A 118 -6.67 -8.16 -6.73
CA SER A 118 -7.60 -9.14 -6.17
C SER A 118 -8.92 -8.47 -5.80
N VAL A 119 -10.03 -9.07 -6.24
CA VAL A 119 -11.39 -8.57 -5.94
C VAL A 119 -11.64 -8.55 -4.44
N ASP A 120 -11.25 -9.60 -3.72
CA ASP A 120 -11.45 -9.71 -2.27
C ASP A 120 -10.77 -8.58 -1.48
N LEU A 121 -9.57 -8.22 -1.91
CA LEU A 121 -8.82 -7.12 -1.28
C LEU A 121 -9.45 -5.76 -1.58
N MET A 122 -10.00 -5.57 -2.77
CA MET A 122 -10.75 -4.34 -3.11
C MET A 122 -12.06 -4.24 -2.32
N VAL A 123 -12.75 -5.37 -2.07
CA VAL A 123 -13.92 -5.43 -1.20
C VAL A 123 -13.59 -4.97 0.22
N ASN A 124 -12.52 -5.49 0.81
CA ASN A 124 -12.08 -5.11 2.16
C ASN A 124 -11.78 -3.61 2.26
N ILE A 125 -11.09 -3.06 1.26
CA ILE A 125 -10.77 -1.64 1.19
C ILE A 125 -12.02 -0.78 1.10
N VAL A 126 -12.98 -1.15 0.24
CA VAL A 126 -14.25 -0.41 0.12
C VAL A 126 -15.00 -0.42 1.45
N ASN A 127 -15.03 -1.56 2.14
CA ASN A 127 -15.66 -1.69 3.46
C ASN A 127 -14.96 -0.78 4.48
N GLU A 128 -13.64 -0.82 4.59
CA GLU A 128 -12.86 0.02 5.53
C GLU A 128 -13.09 1.52 5.28
N LEU A 129 -13.11 1.95 4.02
CA LEU A 129 -13.41 3.34 3.68
C LEU A 129 -14.85 3.73 4.02
N LYS A 130 -15.81 2.82 3.85
CA LYS A 130 -17.21 3.07 4.26
C LYS A 130 -17.35 3.16 5.78
N GLU A 131 -16.69 2.27 6.52
CA GLU A 131 -16.65 2.30 7.98
C GLU A 131 -15.97 3.58 8.51
N SER A 132 -14.98 4.09 7.80
CA SER A 132 -14.34 5.38 8.06
C SER A 132 -15.21 6.59 7.66
N GLY A 133 -16.46 6.38 7.20
CA GLY A 133 -17.42 7.43 6.85
C GLY A 133 -17.25 8.02 5.46
N MET A 134 -16.43 7.43 4.57
CA MET A 134 -16.26 7.96 3.22
C MET A 134 -17.49 7.71 2.36
N SER A 135 -17.92 8.76 1.62
CA SER A 135 -19.04 8.68 0.68
C SER A 135 -18.67 7.89 -0.58
N ASP A 136 -19.68 7.32 -1.25
CA ASP A 136 -19.48 6.63 -2.53
C ASP A 136 -18.82 7.56 -3.57
N ALA A 137 -19.25 8.81 -3.63
CA ALA A 137 -18.65 9.80 -4.52
C ALA A 137 -17.16 10.06 -4.21
N TRP A 138 -16.80 10.09 -2.92
CA TRP A 138 -15.41 10.21 -2.50
C TRP A 138 -14.59 9.00 -2.91
N ILE A 139 -15.13 7.77 -2.68
CA ILE A 139 -14.46 6.52 -3.04
C ILE A 139 -14.23 6.46 -4.56
N MET A 140 -15.27 6.67 -5.37
CA MET A 140 -15.15 6.69 -6.84
C MET A 140 -14.08 7.65 -7.31
N LYS A 141 -14.09 8.90 -6.80
CA LYS A 141 -13.15 9.93 -7.19
C LYS A 141 -11.70 9.62 -6.76
N ASN A 142 -11.50 9.17 -5.53
CA ASN A 142 -10.15 9.06 -4.94
C ASN A 142 -9.50 7.70 -5.16
N ILE A 143 -10.30 6.65 -5.38
CA ILE A 143 -9.82 5.30 -5.70
C ILE A 143 -9.74 5.07 -7.22
N GLY A 144 -10.50 5.86 -7.99
CA GLY A 144 -10.54 5.75 -9.45
C GLY A 144 -11.36 4.57 -9.93
N MET A 145 -12.51 4.29 -9.31
CA MET A 145 -13.47 3.28 -9.74
C MET A 145 -14.76 3.94 -10.24
N ASP A 146 -15.47 3.25 -11.12
CA ASP A 146 -16.79 3.67 -11.56
C ASP A 146 -17.91 3.20 -10.62
N ALA A 147 -19.15 3.65 -10.87
CA ALA A 147 -20.29 3.34 -10.02
C ALA A 147 -20.66 1.85 -10.06
N ASP A 148 -20.50 1.20 -11.21
CA ASP A 148 -20.81 -0.22 -11.38
C ASP A 148 -19.78 -1.09 -10.66
N GLU A 149 -18.50 -0.74 -10.74
CA GLU A 149 -17.42 -1.43 -10.01
C GLU A 149 -17.66 -1.30 -8.50
N LEU A 150 -17.93 -0.08 -7.99
CA LEU A 150 -18.23 0.13 -6.58
C LEU A 150 -19.44 -0.67 -6.11
N LEU A 151 -20.52 -0.68 -6.91
CA LEU A 151 -21.73 -1.43 -6.57
C LEU A 151 -21.44 -2.94 -6.47
N ARG A 152 -20.70 -3.50 -7.43
CA ARG A 152 -20.32 -4.93 -7.40
C ARG A 152 -19.48 -5.27 -6.18
N LEU A 153 -18.49 -4.46 -5.84
CA LEU A 153 -17.65 -4.68 -4.65
C LEU A 153 -18.47 -4.63 -3.37
N LYS A 154 -19.43 -3.70 -3.25
CA LYS A 154 -20.35 -3.61 -2.11
C LYS A 154 -21.27 -4.83 -2.01
N GLN A 155 -21.77 -5.33 -3.14
CA GLN A 155 -22.60 -6.54 -3.18
C GLN A 155 -21.81 -7.78 -2.73
N VAL A 156 -20.58 -7.97 -3.24
CA VAL A 156 -19.71 -9.07 -2.82
C VAL A 156 -19.39 -8.97 -1.33
N GLY A 157 -19.05 -7.78 -0.82
CA GLY A 157 -18.79 -7.56 0.59
C GLY A 157 -20.03 -7.81 1.48
N GLY A 158 -21.19 -7.37 1.05
CA GLY A 158 -22.45 -7.60 1.75
C GLY A 158 -22.83 -9.09 1.80
N LEU A 159 -22.68 -9.79 0.67
CA LEU A 159 -22.90 -11.25 0.63
C LEU A 159 -21.92 -11.99 1.54
N ALA A 160 -20.63 -11.67 1.48
CA ALA A 160 -19.62 -12.29 2.35
C ALA A 160 -19.91 -12.07 3.85
N ALA A 161 -20.40 -10.88 4.20
CA ALA A 161 -20.79 -10.58 5.60
C ALA A 161 -22.02 -11.39 6.04
N MET A 162 -23.00 -11.61 5.15
CA MET A 162 -24.19 -12.42 5.45
C MET A 162 -23.88 -13.90 5.72
N PHE A 163 -22.82 -14.43 5.08
CA PHE A 163 -22.42 -15.83 5.22
C PHE A 163 -21.29 -16.09 6.21
N LYS A 164 -20.76 -15.03 6.87
CA LYS A 164 -19.63 -15.15 7.76
C LYS A 164 -19.93 -15.93 9.05
N ASP A 165 -21.17 -15.99 9.46
CA ASP A 165 -21.64 -16.65 10.69
C ASP A 165 -22.41 -17.96 10.43
N GLU A 166 -22.49 -18.44 9.18
CA GLU A 166 -23.13 -19.72 8.86
C GLU A 166 -22.08 -20.84 8.78
N ASP A 167 -22.15 -21.77 9.73
CA ASP A 167 -21.45 -23.05 9.68
C ASP A 167 -21.97 -23.87 8.48
N TYR A 168 -21.24 -23.82 7.37
CA TYR A 168 -21.51 -24.74 6.25
C TYR A 168 -21.22 -26.17 6.69
N SER A 169 -22.26 -26.93 7.01
CA SER A 169 -22.16 -28.36 7.20
C SER A 169 -21.53 -28.99 5.94
N LYS A 170 -20.48 -29.79 6.15
CA LYS A 170 -19.82 -30.59 5.10
C LYS A 170 -20.78 -31.64 4.58
N ALA A 171 -21.72 -31.28 3.73
CA ALA A 171 -22.62 -32.17 3.05
C ALA A 171 -22.19 -32.42 1.59
N TRP A 172 -21.04 -33.05 1.42
CA TRP A 172 -20.70 -33.86 0.25
C TRP A 172 -19.72 -34.94 0.71
N LYS A 173 -20.26 -36.11 1.02
CA LYS A 173 -19.52 -37.37 0.98
C LYS A 173 -19.77 -38.03 -0.35
#